data_efabac4104157d606d518f8b985a3ec6
#
_entry.id   efabac4104157d606d518f8b985a3ec6
#
_cell.length_a   1.000
_cell.length_b   1.000
_cell.length_c   1.000
_cell.angle_alpha   90.00
_cell.angle_beta   90.00
_cell.angle_gamma   90.00
#
_symmetry.space_group_name_H-M   'P 1'
#
loop_
_entity.id
_entity.type
_entity.pdbx_description
1 polymer ?
#
loop_
_entity_poly.entity_id
_entity_poly.type
_entity_poly.pdbx_seq_one_letter_code
_entity_poly.pdbx_strand_id
1 'polypeptide(L)'
;MIYILSLLIFFLLVGPVVAQNEQDQVIFKAMQDELQRNKAELALPGMDKPFYLSFSLGRFRQFEVVGELGAITNSLELPWRGIGSSQLLLGDYNNTNDTRFVGQFMKVGMPAEADYDMIRRNFWLVSDAAYKMALREAAAKEAALKSNPQTPEEAQLPDLVKAEPITKIVESKVPYEIDIKKWENTIRELSAIFKNYKEIYNSSVGISGLDMEVYKQTSEDVTMKQPVTYANLFAQGYVTTEDGVRIGDALSILVARPQDMPSLEDLKKKVTAFAENLMKLRNAPVVEEFYSGPVLFEDGASSSIFVNNLLNQGGLFAYRKPIGQAGGRTLEGRIGRKIIDNRLTVKNYTSLDKYDGTPLLGAYEIDAEGVIPEKEMTLVDKGILRQMLNGRVPSLKTQHSTGSSRFVMTGSDIVYTTAPGTIHIQVDKGTKQDKMKKALIKAAKDEGLDYAYIVRSIAGPASRIYKVDVKDGSETQVRFGDVSAINLAKIKRVLDISSKENVSNYILNRQVLSSLIYPASVLIEDVEINKSEPKKEKEPVLKFPLQR
;
A
#
# COMPACT_ATOMS: atom_id res chain seq x y z
N MET A 1 -63.91 -42.43 -5.05
CA MET A 1 -62.45 -42.88 -4.96
C MET A 1 -61.66 -42.03 -5.94
N ILE A 2 -61.18 -40.91 -5.46
CA ILE A 2 -60.46 -39.91 -6.28
C ILE A 2 -59.03 -39.95 -5.85
N TYR A 3 -58.11 -40.35 -6.75
CA TYR A 3 -56.65 -40.31 -6.53
C TYR A 3 -56.15 -38.92 -6.85
N ILE A 4 -55.57 -38.25 -5.83
CA ILE A 4 -54.84 -36.98 -5.96
C ILE A 4 -53.38 -37.35 -6.20
N LEU A 5 -52.90 -37.03 -7.40
CA LEU A 5 -51.50 -37.18 -7.79
C LEU A 5 -50.72 -35.92 -7.34
N SER A 6 -49.90 -36.05 -6.29
CA SER A 6 -49.04 -34.96 -5.82
C SER A 6 -47.78 -34.88 -6.70
N LEU A 7 -47.71 -33.82 -7.51
CA LEU A 7 -46.52 -33.48 -8.31
C LEU A 7 -45.53 -32.71 -7.42
N LEU A 8 -44.44 -33.36 -7.00
CA LEU A 8 -43.31 -32.71 -6.31
C LEU A 8 -42.48 -31.97 -7.38
N ILE A 9 -42.61 -30.64 -7.40
CA ILE A 9 -41.72 -29.78 -8.19
C ILE A 9 -40.46 -29.55 -7.38
N PHE A 10 -39.37 -30.20 -7.82
CA PHE A 10 -38.00 -29.94 -7.33
C PHE A 10 -37.52 -28.63 -7.95
N PHE A 11 -37.56 -27.52 -7.20
CA PHE A 11 -36.87 -26.29 -7.57
C PHE A 11 -35.37 -26.52 -7.38
N LEU A 12 -34.67 -26.82 -8.46
CA LEU A 12 -33.22 -26.67 -8.54
C LEU A 12 -32.93 -25.16 -8.46
N LEU A 13 -32.45 -24.70 -7.33
CA LEU A 13 -31.81 -23.40 -7.18
C LEU A 13 -30.51 -23.40 -7.99
N VAL A 14 -30.62 -23.11 -9.29
CA VAL A 14 -29.47 -22.74 -10.12
C VAL A 14 -29.13 -21.31 -9.70
N GLY A 15 -28.13 -21.17 -8.83
CA GLY A 15 -27.49 -19.86 -8.60
C GLY A 15 -26.96 -19.31 -9.92
N PRO A 16 -26.82 -17.99 -10.09
CA PRO A 16 -26.35 -17.41 -11.34
C PRO A 16 -24.94 -17.94 -11.62
N VAL A 17 -24.82 -18.84 -12.58
CA VAL A 17 -23.55 -19.21 -13.20
C VAL A 17 -23.11 -17.96 -13.97
N VAL A 18 -22.16 -17.20 -13.43
CA VAL A 18 -21.47 -16.16 -14.17
C VAL A 18 -20.82 -16.85 -15.36
N ALA A 19 -21.25 -16.51 -16.57
CA ALA A 19 -20.66 -17.06 -17.79
C ALA A 19 -19.16 -16.68 -17.80
N GLN A 20 -18.32 -17.65 -17.54
CA GLN A 20 -16.87 -17.51 -17.57
C GLN A 20 -16.45 -17.21 -19.00
N ASN A 21 -15.68 -16.16 -19.22
CA ASN A 21 -15.12 -15.83 -20.54
C ASN A 21 -14.30 -17.04 -21.04
N GLU A 22 -14.36 -17.37 -22.33
CA GLU A 22 -13.60 -18.48 -22.94
C GLU A 22 -12.11 -18.44 -22.58
N GLN A 23 -11.54 -17.25 -22.53
CA GLN A 23 -10.17 -17.01 -22.13
C GLN A 23 -9.87 -17.45 -20.69
N ASP A 24 -10.75 -17.15 -19.74
CA ASP A 24 -10.63 -17.59 -18.35
C ASP A 24 -10.69 -19.10 -18.23
N GLN A 25 -11.56 -19.76 -19.02
CA GLN A 25 -11.69 -21.21 -19.03
C GLN A 25 -10.40 -21.89 -19.50
N VAL A 26 -9.77 -21.36 -20.58
CA VAL A 26 -8.48 -21.87 -21.07
C VAL A 26 -7.39 -21.72 -20.04
N ILE A 27 -7.29 -20.56 -19.39
CA ILE A 27 -6.28 -20.28 -18.37
C ILE A 27 -6.45 -21.23 -17.17
N PHE A 28 -7.65 -21.27 -16.60
CA PHE A 28 -7.91 -22.13 -15.44
C PHE A 28 -7.74 -23.60 -15.75
N LYS A 29 -8.17 -24.04 -16.93
CA LYS A 29 -7.96 -25.43 -17.34
C LYS A 29 -6.49 -25.78 -17.48
N ALA A 30 -5.69 -24.94 -18.11
CA ALA A 30 -4.25 -25.16 -18.27
C ALA A 30 -3.53 -25.19 -16.91
N MET A 31 -3.88 -24.25 -16.01
CA MET A 31 -3.35 -24.23 -14.64
C MET A 31 -3.74 -25.48 -13.85
N GLN A 32 -5.02 -25.88 -13.91
CA GLN A 32 -5.53 -27.04 -13.19
C GLN A 32 -4.87 -28.35 -13.65
N ASP A 33 -4.80 -28.58 -14.97
CA ASP A 33 -4.23 -29.80 -15.52
C ASP A 33 -2.74 -29.92 -15.15
N GLU A 34 -2.00 -28.82 -15.18
CA GLU A 34 -0.59 -28.82 -14.81
C GLU A 34 -0.38 -28.94 -13.30
N LEU A 35 -1.24 -28.32 -12.47
CA LEU A 35 -1.22 -28.44 -11.02
C LEU A 35 -1.45 -29.91 -10.59
N GLN A 36 -2.43 -30.58 -11.19
CA GLN A 36 -2.74 -31.98 -10.91
C GLN A 36 -1.58 -32.89 -11.33
N ARG A 37 -0.96 -32.65 -12.51
CA ARG A 37 0.20 -33.40 -12.96
C ARG A 37 1.38 -33.24 -11.99
N ASN A 38 1.70 -32.01 -11.58
CA ASN A 38 2.78 -31.76 -10.65
C ASN A 38 2.51 -32.40 -9.27
N LYS A 39 1.27 -32.34 -8.77
CA LYS A 39 0.88 -33.01 -7.51
C LYS A 39 1.06 -34.52 -7.59
N ALA A 40 0.79 -35.13 -8.74
CA ALA A 40 0.88 -36.57 -8.94
C ALA A 40 2.32 -37.05 -9.17
N GLU A 41 3.15 -36.32 -9.90
CA GLU A 41 4.37 -36.86 -10.51
C GLU A 41 5.64 -36.09 -10.12
N LEU A 42 5.56 -34.83 -9.64
CA LEU A 42 6.74 -34.00 -9.40
C LEU A 42 7.53 -34.48 -8.18
N ALA A 43 8.54 -35.31 -8.43
CA ALA A 43 9.52 -35.73 -7.42
C ALA A 43 10.79 -36.26 -8.10
N LEU A 44 11.94 -36.03 -7.49
CA LEU A 44 13.17 -36.75 -7.81
C LEU A 44 13.16 -38.14 -7.17
N PRO A 45 13.86 -39.14 -7.76
CA PRO A 45 13.95 -40.48 -7.15
C PRO A 45 14.41 -40.41 -5.70
N GLY A 46 13.62 -41.00 -4.81
CA GLY A 46 13.91 -41.03 -3.37
C GLY A 46 13.65 -39.74 -2.60
N MET A 47 13.04 -38.74 -3.22
CA MET A 47 12.66 -37.48 -2.57
C MET A 47 11.15 -37.37 -2.43
N ASP A 48 10.70 -36.58 -1.46
CA ASP A 48 9.28 -36.35 -1.19
C ASP A 48 8.62 -35.48 -2.28
N LYS A 49 7.33 -35.73 -2.51
CA LYS A 49 6.48 -34.88 -3.35
C LYS A 49 6.11 -33.60 -2.59
N PRO A 50 5.83 -32.51 -3.32
CA PRO A 50 5.27 -31.31 -2.68
C PRO A 50 3.89 -31.60 -2.08
N PHE A 51 3.66 -31.13 -0.85
CA PHE A 51 2.34 -31.22 -0.24
C PHE A 51 1.47 -30.02 -0.61
N TYR A 52 2.10 -28.87 -0.92
CA TYR A 52 1.44 -27.64 -1.33
C TYR A 52 2.04 -27.11 -2.62
N LEU A 53 1.17 -26.76 -3.56
CA LEU A 53 1.49 -26.08 -4.81
C LEU A 53 0.50 -24.92 -5.02
N SER A 54 1.01 -23.82 -5.52
CA SER A 54 0.21 -22.66 -5.88
C SER A 54 0.74 -22.05 -7.18
N PHE A 55 -0.15 -21.90 -8.15
CA PHE A 55 0.12 -21.18 -9.38
C PHE A 55 -0.60 -19.84 -9.36
N SER A 56 0.10 -18.78 -9.73
CA SER A 56 -0.48 -17.47 -10.01
C SER A 56 -0.10 -17.05 -11.43
N LEU A 57 -1.07 -16.53 -12.18
CA LEU A 57 -0.88 -15.96 -13.51
C LEU A 57 -1.48 -14.55 -13.52
N GLY A 58 -0.68 -13.55 -13.86
CA GLY A 58 -1.12 -12.19 -14.09
C GLY A 58 -1.07 -11.84 -15.56
N ARG A 59 -2.18 -11.34 -16.06
CA ARG A 59 -2.26 -10.66 -17.35
C ARG A 59 -2.35 -9.18 -17.08
N PHE A 60 -1.48 -8.39 -17.68
CA PHE A 60 -1.44 -6.97 -17.41
C PHE A 60 -1.04 -6.15 -18.62
N ARG A 61 -1.51 -4.92 -18.64
CA ARG A 61 -1.05 -3.85 -19.54
C ARG A 61 -0.76 -2.59 -18.74
N GLN A 62 0.12 -1.76 -19.26
CA GLN A 62 0.56 -0.54 -18.61
C GLN A 62 0.61 0.60 -19.63
N PHE A 63 0.42 1.81 -19.16
CA PHE A 63 0.64 3.00 -19.96
C PHE A 63 1.34 4.08 -19.14
N GLU A 64 2.03 4.97 -19.81
CA GLU A 64 2.65 6.13 -19.22
C GLU A 64 2.67 7.28 -20.23
N VAL A 65 2.27 8.47 -19.79
CA VAL A 65 2.42 9.72 -20.54
C VAL A 65 3.08 10.73 -19.63
N VAL A 66 4.23 11.27 -20.06
CA VAL A 66 4.98 12.30 -19.31
C VAL A 66 5.22 13.50 -20.20
N GLY A 67 5.13 14.68 -19.63
CA GLY A 67 5.40 15.92 -20.31
C GLY A 67 6.14 16.94 -19.44
N GLU A 68 6.87 17.80 -20.09
CA GLU A 68 7.66 18.88 -19.49
C GLU A 68 7.41 20.17 -20.28
N LEU A 69 7.13 21.27 -19.59
CA LEU A 69 6.94 22.60 -20.21
C LEU A 69 6.02 22.58 -21.44
N GLY A 70 4.94 21.79 -21.42
CA GLY A 70 3.98 21.66 -22.51
C GLY A 70 4.37 20.75 -23.67
N ALA A 71 5.53 20.10 -23.61
CA ALA A 71 5.95 19.09 -24.57
C ALA A 71 5.82 17.68 -23.97
N ILE A 72 5.42 16.69 -24.74
CA ILE A 72 5.44 15.28 -24.31
C ILE A 72 6.88 14.76 -24.46
N THR A 73 7.40 14.21 -23.38
CA THR A 73 8.74 13.61 -23.31
C THR A 73 8.70 12.08 -23.35
N ASN A 74 7.60 11.49 -22.88
CA ASN A 74 7.34 10.06 -22.99
C ASN A 74 5.85 9.80 -23.25
N SER A 75 5.53 8.87 -24.14
CA SER A 75 4.16 8.41 -24.38
C SER A 75 4.24 6.94 -24.78
N LEU A 76 3.80 6.08 -23.89
CA LEU A 76 3.95 4.63 -24.01
C LEU A 76 2.65 3.95 -23.59
N GLU A 77 2.17 3.07 -24.48
CA GLU A 77 1.16 2.07 -24.15
C GLU A 77 1.75 0.69 -24.44
N LEU A 78 1.87 -0.12 -23.40
CA LEU A 78 2.36 -1.49 -23.52
C LEU A 78 1.17 -2.42 -23.77
N PRO A 79 1.28 -3.33 -24.74
CA PRO A 79 0.26 -4.34 -24.97
C PRO A 79 0.13 -5.27 -23.77
N TRP A 80 -0.94 -6.09 -23.77
CA TRP A 80 -1.09 -7.14 -22.77
C TRP A 80 0.13 -8.05 -22.72
N ARG A 81 0.55 -8.36 -21.50
CA ARG A 81 1.67 -9.27 -21.17
C ARG A 81 1.22 -10.25 -20.13
N GLY A 82 1.87 -11.39 -20.08
CA GLY A 82 1.64 -12.41 -19.07
C GLY A 82 2.87 -12.62 -18.19
N ILE A 83 2.63 -12.85 -16.92
CA ILE A 83 3.63 -13.31 -15.95
C ILE A 83 3.03 -14.40 -15.09
N GLY A 84 3.82 -15.42 -14.76
CA GLY A 84 3.43 -16.48 -13.86
C GLY A 84 4.37 -16.63 -12.68
N SER A 85 3.87 -17.17 -11.60
CA SER A 85 4.68 -17.63 -10.49
C SER A 85 4.18 -18.96 -9.93
N SER A 86 5.11 -19.77 -9.45
CA SER A 86 4.85 -21.00 -8.71
C SER A 86 5.44 -20.89 -7.33
N GLN A 87 4.64 -21.23 -6.32
CA GLN A 87 5.09 -21.50 -4.95
C GLN A 87 4.92 -22.98 -4.70
N LEU A 88 5.96 -23.60 -4.14
CA LEU A 88 5.98 -25.02 -3.86
C LEU A 88 6.56 -25.26 -2.47
N LEU A 89 5.87 -26.06 -1.66
CA LEU A 89 6.32 -26.41 -0.32
C LEU A 89 6.44 -27.93 -0.16
N LEU A 90 7.56 -28.34 0.47
CA LEU A 90 7.86 -29.69 0.91
C LEU A 90 7.62 -29.83 2.42
N GLY A 91 7.46 -31.07 2.88
CA GLY A 91 7.14 -31.38 4.27
C GLY A 91 5.64 -31.44 4.51
N ASP A 92 5.14 -30.72 5.49
CA ASP A 92 3.72 -30.59 5.82
C ASP A 92 3.39 -29.18 6.37
N TYR A 93 2.14 -28.98 6.82
CA TYR A 93 1.71 -27.68 7.36
C TYR A 93 2.47 -27.25 8.61
N ASN A 94 2.98 -28.20 9.41
CA ASN A 94 3.71 -27.89 10.63
C ASN A 94 5.19 -27.60 10.38
N ASN A 95 5.77 -28.21 9.35
CA ASN A 95 7.18 -28.07 9.02
C ASN A 95 7.40 -28.05 7.51
N THR A 96 7.37 -26.85 6.93
CA THR A 96 7.66 -26.62 5.50
C THR A 96 9.16 -26.42 5.27
N ASN A 97 9.58 -26.34 4.00
CA ASN A 97 10.94 -25.92 3.65
C ASN A 97 11.20 -24.41 3.81
N ASP A 98 10.18 -23.57 4.03
CA ASP A 98 10.34 -22.11 4.09
C ASP A 98 10.98 -21.67 5.42
N THR A 99 12.17 -21.08 5.34
CA THR A 99 12.92 -20.57 6.51
C THR A 99 12.51 -19.16 6.90
N ARG A 100 11.93 -18.40 5.97
CA ARG A 100 11.61 -16.99 6.15
C ARG A 100 10.13 -16.72 6.38
N PHE A 101 9.27 -17.71 6.13
CA PHE A 101 7.82 -17.62 6.28
C PHE A 101 7.16 -16.52 5.40
N VAL A 102 7.75 -16.24 4.26
CA VAL A 102 7.25 -15.23 3.31
C VAL A 102 6.82 -15.86 1.98
N GLY A 103 6.94 -17.18 1.86
CA GLY A 103 6.79 -17.89 0.60
C GLY A 103 7.98 -17.66 -0.34
N GLN A 104 8.29 -18.68 -1.13
CA GLN A 104 9.26 -18.53 -2.20
C GLN A 104 8.56 -18.75 -3.53
N PHE A 105 8.71 -17.77 -4.41
CA PHE A 105 8.05 -17.75 -5.69
C PHE A 105 9.07 -17.83 -6.81
N MET A 106 8.98 -18.87 -7.63
CA MET A 106 9.69 -18.94 -8.88
C MET A 106 8.84 -18.31 -9.99
N LYS A 107 9.46 -17.48 -10.82
CA LYS A 107 8.79 -16.65 -11.82
C LYS A 107 9.06 -17.15 -13.23
N VAL A 108 8.10 -16.92 -14.11
CA VAL A 108 8.19 -17.26 -15.54
C VAL A 108 7.36 -16.27 -16.36
N GLY A 109 7.83 -15.91 -17.56
CA GLY A 109 7.01 -15.18 -18.52
C GLY A 109 5.83 -16.05 -18.98
N MET A 110 4.66 -15.43 -19.16
CA MET A 110 3.46 -16.08 -19.67
C MET A 110 3.02 -15.44 -20.98
N PRO A 111 2.30 -16.15 -21.85
CA PRO A 111 1.73 -15.53 -23.03
C PRO A 111 0.71 -14.44 -22.66
N ALA A 112 0.59 -13.43 -23.50
CA ALA A 112 -0.45 -12.40 -23.35
C ALA A 112 -1.85 -12.96 -23.64
N GLU A 113 -1.92 -13.89 -24.57
CA GLU A 113 -3.13 -14.62 -24.95
C GLU A 113 -3.28 -15.88 -24.10
N ALA A 114 -4.51 -16.35 -23.94
CA ALA A 114 -4.79 -17.59 -23.25
C ALA A 114 -4.45 -18.80 -24.15
N ASP A 115 -3.20 -19.20 -24.15
CA ASP A 115 -2.72 -20.37 -24.86
C ASP A 115 -2.49 -21.52 -23.88
N TYR A 116 -3.26 -22.59 -24.03
CA TYR A 116 -3.28 -23.74 -23.14
C TYR A 116 -1.91 -24.42 -23.03
N ASP A 117 -1.26 -24.70 -24.14
CA ASP A 117 0.00 -25.46 -24.16
C ASP A 117 1.17 -24.60 -23.63
N MET A 118 1.21 -23.33 -24.00
CA MET A 118 2.23 -22.41 -23.50
C MET A 118 2.11 -22.18 -22.00
N ILE A 119 0.89 -22.01 -21.47
CA ILE A 119 0.66 -21.85 -20.03
C ILE A 119 1.14 -23.11 -19.29
N ARG A 120 0.75 -24.29 -19.73
CA ARG A 120 1.19 -25.58 -19.13
C ARG A 120 2.70 -25.74 -19.18
N ARG A 121 3.30 -25.53 -20.36
CA ARG A 121 4.76 -25.63 -20.50
C ARG A 121 5.50 -24.71 -19.54
N ASN A 122 5.04 -23.46 -19.41
CA ASN A 122 5.70 -22.49 -18.57
C ASN A 122 5.54 -22.81 -17.08
N PHE A 123 4.36 -23.28 -16.64
CA PHE A 123 4.19 -23.77 -15.27
C PHE A 123 5.00 -25.03 -15.00
N TRP A 124 5.14 -25.94 -15.96
CA TRP A 124 6.04 -27.08 -15.84
C TRP A 124 7.49 -26.64 -15.58
N LEU A 125 8.02 -25.72 -16.40
CA LEU A 125 9.39 -25.21 -16.24
C LEU A 125 9.63 -24.60 -14.86
N VAL A 126 8.69 -23.73 -14.44
CA VAL A 126 8.84 -23.00 -13.17
C VAL A 126 8.63 -23.92 -11.96
N SER A 127 7.81 -24.95 -12.07
CA SER A 127 7.59 -25.93 -11.00
C SER A 127 8.80 -26.83 -10.80
N ASP A 128 9.49 -27.26 -11.87
CA ASP A 128 10.75 -28.00 -11.76
C ASP A 128 11.82 -27.17 -11.04
N ALA A 129 11.94 -25.88 -11.39
CA ALA A 129 12.87 -24.97 -10.72
C ALA A 129 12.48 -24.74 -9.24
N ALA A 130 11.19 -24.54 -8.95
CA ALA A 130 10.67 -24.34 -7.60
C ALA A 130 10.92 -25.58 -6.72
N TYR A 131 10.71 -26.80 -7.26
CA TYR A 131 10.95 -28.03 -6.56
C TYR A 131 12.43 -28.22 -6.18
N LYS A 132 13.35 -28.00 -7.12
CA LYS A 132 14.79 -28.07 -6.88
C LYS A 132 15.26 -27.01 -5.88
N MET A 133 14.63 -25.83 -5.85
CA MET A 133 14.89 -24.81 -4.85
C MET A 133 14.37 -25.24 -3.48
N ALA A 134 13.14 -25.75 -3.39
CA ALA A 134 12.55 -26.21 -2.13
C ALA A 134 13.37 -27.31 -1.45
N LEU A 135 13.94 -28.25 -2.22
CA LEU A 135 14.86 -29.26 -1.69
C LEU A 135 16.10 -28.64 -1.03
N ARG A 136 16.70 -27.64 -1.67
CA ARG A 136 17.88 -26.95 -1.09
C ARG A 136 17.52 -26.20 0.19
N GLU A 137 16.35 -25.59 0.21
CA GLU A 137 15.87 -24.86 1.38
C GLU A 137 15.49 -25.74 2.53
N ALA A 138 14.90 -26.90 2.27
CA ALA A 138 14.64 -27.89 3.31
C ALA A 138 15.95 -28.29 4.04
N ALA A 139 17.02 -28.56 3.28
CA ALA A 139 18.34 -28.85 3.84
C ALA A 139 18.93 -27.64 4.61
N ALA A 140 18.77 -26.43 4.07
CA ALA A 140 19.23 -25.21 4.75
C ALA A 140 18.44 -24.94 6.05
N LYS A 141 17.13 -25.20 6.05
CA LYS A 141 16.28 -25.09 7.25
C LYS A 141 16.71 -26.05 8.35
N GLU A 142 16.94 -27.30 8.00
CA GLU A 142 17.42 -28.30 8.94
C GLU A 142 18.75 -27.87 9.59
N ALA A 143 19.70 -27.40 8.79
CA ALA A 143 20.98 -26.90 9.28
C ALA A 143 20.82 -25.67 10.18
N ALA A 144 19.93 -24.73 9.81
CA ALA A 144 19.66 -23.53 10.59
C ALA A 144 19.00 -23.86 11.95
N LEU A 145 18.07 -24.81 11.99
CA LEU A 145 17.42 -25.27 13.24
C LEU A 145 18.40 -25.96 14.19
N LYS A 146 19.38 -26.73 13.67
CA LYS A 146 20.44 -27.32 14.47
C LYS A 146 21.34 -26.26 15.11
N SER A 147 21.65 -25.18 14.38
CA SER A 147 22.52 -24.11 14.87
C SER A 147 21.80 -23.09 15.77
N ASN A 148 20.53 -22.86 15.52
CA ASN A 148 19.69 -21.87 16.21
C ASN A 148 18.31 -22.47 16.49
N PRO A 149 18.15 -23.26 17.55
CA PRO A 149 16.87 -23.87 17.91
C PRO A 149 15.80 -22.80 18.16
N GLN A 150 14.58 -23.10 17.76
CA GLN A 150 13.40 -22.30 18.10
C GLN A 150 13.06 -22.42 19.58
N THR A 151 12.36 -21.44 20.14
CA THR A 151 11.76 -21.62 21.48
C THR A 151 10.67 -22.70 21.44
N PRO A 152 10.32 -23.31 22.58
CA PRO A 152 9.25 -24.31 22.62
C PRO A 152 7.92 -23.80 22.05
N GLU A 153 7.60 -22.53 22.29
CA GLU A 153 6.40 -21.88 21.80
C GLU A 153 6.45 -21.66 20.28
N GLU A 154 7.59 -21.23 19.73
CA GLU A 154 7.79 -21.07 18.29
C GLU A 154 7.72 -22.42 17.56
N ALA A 155 8.26 -23.48 18.15
CA ALA A 155 8.29 -24.83 17.57
C ALA A 155 6.91 -25.51 17.52
N GLN A 156 5.95 -25.08 18.33
CA GLN A 156 4.58 -25.59 18.33
C GLN A 156 3.68 -24.92 17.26
N LEU A 157 4.12 -23.83 16.64
CA LEU A 157 3.35 -23.15 15.61
C LEU A 157 3.48 -23.89 14.27
N PRO A 158 2.38 -24.14 13.55
CA PRO A 158 2.50 -24.61 12.17
C PRO A 158 3.17 -23.53 11.31
N ASP A 159 3.86 -23.94 10.27
CA ASP A 159 4.48 -23.01 9.33
C ASP A 159 3.47 -22.37 8.39
N LEU A 160 2.38 -23.08 8.12
CA LEU A 160 1.29 -22.62 7.25
C LEU A 160 -0.05 -23.12 7.78
N VAL A 161 -1.06 -22.25 7.80
CA VAL A 161 -2.45 -22.63 8.07
C VAL A 161 -3.10 -23.08 6.75
N LYS A 162 -3.83 -24.21 6.78
CA LYS A 162 -4.56 -24.72 5.61
C LYS A 162 -5.64 -23.72 5.16
N ALA A 163 -5.80 -23.54 3.84
CA ALA A 163 -6.94 -22.80 3.29
C ALA A 163 -8.14 -23.72 3.07
N GLU A 164 -9.34 -23.16 3.18
CA GLU A 164 -10.56 -23.84 2.80
C GLU A 164 -10.72 -23.82 1.27
N PRO A 165 -11.23 -24.91 0.66
CA PRO A 165 -11.53 -24.94 -0.76
C PRO A 165 -12.51 -23.82 -1.13
N ILE A 166 -12.19 -23.06 -2.18
CA ILE A 166 -13.04 -21.96 -2.62
C ILE A 166 -12.88 -21.69 -4.11
N THR A 167 -13.98 -21.35 -4.77
CA THR A 167 -13.95 -20.75 -6.10
C THR A 167 -14.54 -19.35 -6.01
N LYS A 168 -13.71 -18.33 -6.30
CA LYS A 168 -14.11 -16.92 -6.25
C LYS A 168 -13.59 -16.15 -7.46
N ILE A 169 -14.50 -15.77 -8.33
CA ILE A 169 -14.22 -14.94 -9.51
C ILE A 169 -14.74 -13.53 -9.23
N VAL A 170 -13.82 -12.58 -9.18
CA VAL A 170 -14.12 -11.15 -9.02
C VAL A 170 -13.82 -10.46 -10.34
N GLU A 171 -14.86 -9.95 -10.97
CA GLU A 171 -14.75 -9.20 -12.23
C GLU A 171 -14.75 -7.69 -11.97
N SER A 172 -14.04 -6.96 -12.82
CA SER A 172 -14.12 -5.50 -12.82
C SER A 172 -15.50 -5.07 -13.32
N LYS A 173 -16.25 -4.34 -12.48
CA LYS A 173 -17.60 -3.84 -12.85
C LYS A 173 -17.56 -2.76 -13.94
N VAL A 174 -16.42 -2.11 -14.11
CA VAL A 174 -16.22 -1.01 -15.06
C VAL A 174 -14.92 -1.25 -15.81
N PRO A 175 -14.91 -1.19 -17.15
CA PRO A 175 -13.70 -1.36 -17.94
C PRO A 175 -12.60 -0.36 -17.54
N TYR A 176 -11.35 -0.78 -17.69
CA TYR A 176 -10.20 0.10 -17.56
C TYR A 176 -9.89 0.71 -18.92
N GLU A 177 -10.18 2.00 -19.11
CA GLU A 177 -10.06 2.70 -20.38
C GLU A 177 -8.72 3.44 -20.46
N ILE A 178 -7.98 3.21 -21.55
CA ILE A 178 -6.74 3.93 -21.86
C ILE A 178 -6.99 4.76 -23.14
N ASP A 179 -7.00 6.08 -22.99
CA ASP A 179 -7.05 7.02 -24.11
C ASP A 179 -5.76 7.87 -24.11
N ILE A 180 -4.75 7.36 -24.76
CA ILE A 180 -3.41 7.98 -24.82
C ILE A 180 -3.49 9.40 -25.36
N LYS A 181 -4.27 9.65 -26.43
CA LYS A 181 -4.36 10.99 -27.06
C LYS A 181 -4.99 12.01 -26.11
N LYS A 182 -6.03 11.62 -25.38
CA LYS A 182 -6.65 12.45 -24.33
C LYS A 182 -5.62 12.79 -23.26
N TRP A 183 -4.85 11.79 -22.82
CA TRP A 183 -3.84 12.01 -21.79
C TRP A 183 -2.65 12.83 -22.28
N GLU A 184 -2.19 12.66 -23.51
CA GLU A 184 -1.17 13.54 -24.09
C GLU A 184 -1.62 15.01 -24.09
N ASN A 185 -2.86 15.30 -24.50
CA ASN A 185 -3.40 16.65 -24.47
C ASN A 185 -3.49 17.19 -23.03
N THR A 186 -4.01 16.39 -22.11
CA THR A 186 -4.09 16.74 -20.68
C THR A 186 -2.71 17.06 -20.09
N ILE A 187 -1.73 16.19 -20.34
CA ILE A 187 -0.37 16.36 -19.81
C ILE A 187 0.36 17.56 -20.43
N ARG A 188 0.13 17.87 -21.73
CA ARG A 188 0.62 19.10 -22.36
C ARG A 188 0.11 20.34 -21.62
N GLU A 189 -1.18 20.40 -21.35
CA GLU A 189 -1.78 21.54 -20.65
C GLU A 189 -1.27 21.66 -19.21
N LEU A 190 -1.22 20.56 -18.46
CA LEU A 190 -0.76 20.54 -17.08
C LEU A 190 0.73 20.87 -16.96
N SER A 191 1.58 20.30 -17.80
CA SER A 191 3.03 20.58 -17.74
C SER A 191 3.37 22.01 -18.23
N ALA A 192 2.55 22.62 -19.10
CA ALA A 192 2.72 23.99 -19.54
C ALA A 192 2.55 25.02 -18.42
N ILE A 193 1.86 24.69 -17.32
CA ILE A 193 1.71 25.55 -16.14
C ILE A 193 3.06 26.00 -15.62
N PHE A 194 4.07 25.12 -15.63
CA PHE A 194 5.42 25.42 -15.14
C PHE A 194 6.17 26.48 -15.94
N LYS A 195 5.73 26.83 -17.17
CA LYS A 195 6.28 27.98 -17.91
C LYS A 195 6.12 29.30 -17.18
N ASN A 196 5.11 29.41 -16.31
CA ASN A 196 4.83 30.61 -15.51
C ASN A 196 5.70 30.71 -14.24
N TYR A 197 6.47 29.66 -13.91
CA TYR A 197 7.29 29.56 -12.70
C TYR A 197 8.76 29.32 -13.08
N LYS A 198 9.44 30.40 -13.50
CA LYS A 198 10.81 30.33 -14.08
C LYS A 198 11.87 29.81 -13.13
N GLU A 199 11.63 29.85 -11.84
CA GLU A 199 12.49 29.35 -10.79
C GLU A 199 12.37 27.83 -10.61
N ILE A 200 11.29 27.23 -11.11
CA ILE A 200 11.12 25.77 -11.18
C ILE A 200 11.78 25.29 -12.48
N TYR A 201 13.10 25.13 -12.43
CA TYR A 201 13.91 24.84 -13.62
C TYR A 201 13.85 23.38 -14.09
N ASN A 202 13.38 22.47 -13.25
CA ASN A 202 13.18 21.07 -13.58
C ASN A 202 11.79 20.65 -13.07
N SER A 203 10.91 20.31 -13.97
CA SER A 203 9.55 19.90 -13.65
C SER A 203 9.04 18.89 -14.67
N SER A 204 8.24 17.95 -14.20
CA SER A 204 7.50 17.04 -15.07
C SER A 204 6.10 16.81 -14.53
N VAL A 205 5.16 16.54 -15.43
CA VAL A 205 3.82 16.03 -15.11
C VAL A 205 3.60 14.77 -15.91
N GLY A 206 3.06 13.74 -15.29
CA GLY A 206 2.75 12.53 -15.99
C GLY A 206 1.56 11.78 -15.41
N ILE A 207 1.08 10.82 -16.16
CA ILE A 207 0.14 9.81 -15.70
C ILE A 207 0.68 8.45 -16.07
N SER A 208 0.58 7.51 -15.15
CA SER A 208 0.88 6.09 -15.39
C SER A 208 -0.24 5.22 -14.84
N GLY A 209 -0.37 4.01 -15.37
CA GLY A 209 -1.38 3.10 -14.88
C GLY A 209 -1.07 1.64 -15.16
N LEU A 210 -1.72 0.80 -14.38
CA LEU A 210 -1.69 -0.66 -14.46
C LEU A 210 -3.13 -1.18 -14.52
N ASP A 211 -3.38 -2.02 -15.51
CA ASP A 211 -4.58 -2.84 -15.63
C ASP A 211 -4.14 -4.30 -15.61
N MET A 212 -4.48 -5.02 -14.54
CA MET A 212 -4.03 -6.40 -14.33
C MET A 212 -5.18 -7.28 -13.85
N GLU A 213 -5.27 -8.48 -14.40
CA GLU A 213 -6.10 -9.59 -13.93
C GLU A 213 -5.18 -10.65 -13.34
N VAL A 214 -5.46 -11.08 -12.12
CA VAL A 214 -4.69 -12.14 -11.44
C VAL A 214 -5.55 -13.38 -11.30
N TYR A 215 -5.04 -14.49 -11.81
CA TYR A 215 -5.59 -15.85 -11.69
C TYR A 215 -4.74 -16.62 -10.69
N LYS A 216 -5.37 -17.40 -9.84
CA LYS A 216 -4.65 -18.29 -8.90
C LYS A 216 -5.38 -19.61 -8.75
N GLN A 217 -4.60 -20.68 -8.69
CA GLN A 217 -5.06 -22.03 -8.29
C GLN A 217 -4.04 -22.66 -7.35
N THR A 218 -4.53 -23.45 -6.39
CA THR A 218 -3.70 -24.16 -5.43
C THR A 218 -4.08 -25.64 -5.32
N SER A 219 -3.18 -26.45 -4.79
CA SER A 219 -3.43 -27.87 -4.49
C SER A 219 -4.44 -28.09 -3.35
N GLU A 220 -4.92 -27.03 -2.71
CA GLU A 220 -5.98 -27.03 -1.69
C GLU A 220 -7.35 -26.66 -2.28
N ASP A 221 -7.51 -26.73 -3.61
CA ASP A 221 -8.75 -26.43 -4.33
C ASP A 221 -9.20 -24.95 -4.19
N VAL A 222 -8.26 -24.05 -4.03
CA VAL A 222 -8.51 -22.60 -4.19
C VAL A 222 -8.42 -22.26 -5.66
N THR A 223 -9.49 -21.68 -6.21
CA THR A 223 -9.56 -21.12 -7.58
C THR A 223 -10.07 -19.70 -7.49
N MET A 224 -9.29 -18.72 -7.96
CA MET A 224 -9.70 -17.34 -7.89
C MET A 224 -9.19 -16.50 -9.05
N LYS A 225 -9.96 -15.46 -9.38
CA LYS A 225 -9.60 -14.34 -10.25
C LYS A 225 -9.95 -13.04 -9.56
N GLN A 226 -9.07 -12.05 -9.66
CA GLN A 226 -9.39 -10.69 -9.22
C GLN A 226 -8.62 -9.64 -10.02
N PRO A 227 -9.22 -8.44 -10.23
CA PRO A 227 -8.54 -7.32 -10.85
C PRO A 227 -7.60 -6.64 -9.85
N VAL A 228 -6.51 -6.09 -10.38
CA VAL A 228 -5.59 -5.21 -9.65
C VAL A 228 -5.30 -4.02 -10.55
N THR A 229 -5.96 -2.89 -10.31
CA THR A 229 -5.92 -1.73 -11.21
C THR A 229 -5.62 -0.44 -10.48
N TYR A 230 -4.85 0.45 -11.11
CA TYR A 230 -4.70 1.82 -10.66
C TYR A 230 -4.29 2.74 -11.80
N ALA A 231 -4.51 4.04 -11.60
CA ALA A 231 -3.87 5.11 -12.36
C ALA A 231 -3.36 6.17 -11.38
N ASN A 232 -2.16 6.68 -11.63
CA ASN A 232 -1.50 7.71 -10.83
C ASN A 232 -1.11 8.89 -11.70
N LEU A 233 -1.71 10.04 -11.48
CA LEU A 233 -1.23 11.30 -12.02
C LEU A 233 -0.24 11.90 -11.03
N PHE A 234 0.93 12.26 -11.52
CA PHE A 234 1.99 12.85 -10.71
C PHE A 234 2.48 14.17 -11.31
N ALA A 235 2.92 15.07 -10.45
CA ALA A 235 3.72 16.23 -10.82
C ALA A 235 4.92 16.31 -9.88
N GLN A 236 6.08 16.62 -10.40
CA GLN A 236 7.29 16.86 -9.62
C GLN A 236 7.95 18.15 -10.08
N GLY A 237 8.64 18.82 -9.16
CA GLY A 237 9.34 20.06 -9.46
C GLY A 237 10.50 20.30 -8.51
N TYR A 238 11.51 21.04 -9.00
CA TYR A 238 12.72 21.38 -8.27
C TYR A 238 13.01 22.87 -8.40
N VAL A 239 13.36 23.48 -7.26
CA VAL A 239 13.83 24.85 -7.15
C VAL A 239 15.15 24.89 -6.41
N THR A 240 15.97 25.91 -6.67
CA THR A 240 17.13 26.23 -5.84
C THR A 240 16.84 27.50 -5.06
N THR A 241 17.08 27.47 -3.76
CA THR A 241 16.94 28.64 -2.88
C THR A 241 18.11 29.62 -3.11
N GLU A 242 17.97 30.85 -2.61
CA GLU A 242 19.04 31.87 -2.74
C GLU A 242 20.35 31.46 -2.06
N ASP A 243 20.27 30.66 -1.00
CA ASP A 243 21.42 30.10 -0.28
C ASP A 243 21.98 28.80 -0.90
N GLY A 244 21.50 28.42 -2.11
CA GLY A 244 22.05 27.32 -2.91
C GLY A 244 21.53 25.94 -2.55
N VAL A 245 20.42 25.81 -1.82
CA VAL A 245 19.85 24.50 -1.48
C VAL A 245 18.80 24.10 -2.51
N ARG A 246 18.93 22.89 -3.04
CA ARG A 246 17.91 22.29 -3.92
C ARG A 246 16.76 21.73 -3.10
N ILE A 247 15.54 22.16 -3.44
CA ILE A 247 14.30 21.63 -2.88
C ILE A 247 13.50 20.95 -4.00
N GLY A 248 13.09 19.73 -3.79
CA GLY A 248 12.22 18.98 -4.71
C GLY A 248 10.98 18.51 -3.97
N ASP A 249 9.82 18.65 -4.59
CA ASP A 249 8.54 18.13 -4.06
C ASP A 249 7.77 17.40 -5.17
N ALA A 250 6.77 16.60 -4.78
CA ALA A 250 5.94 15.84 -5.69
C ALA A 250 4.47 15.84 -5.24
N LEU A 251 3.58 15.93 -6.22
CA LEU A 251 2.14 15.71 -6.10
C LEU A 251 1.82 14.32 -6.69
N SER A 252 0.95 13.55 -6.04
CA SER A 252 0.42 12.29 -6.56
C SER A 252 -1.09 12.22 -6.34
N ILE A 253 -1.83 11.81 -7.37
CA ILE A 253 -3.28 11.60 -7.34
C ILE A 253 -3.53 10.18 -7.83
N LEU A 254 -3.91 9.31 -6.89
CA LEU A 254 -4.10 7.89 -7.13
C LEU A 254 -5.60 7.56 -7.20
N VAL A 255 -6.00 6.87 -8.26
CA VAL A 255 -7.36 6.40 -8.52
C VAL A 255 -7.36 4.96 -9.03
N ALA A 256 -8.52 4.31 -9.05
CA ALA A 256 -8.63 2.93 -9.56
C ALA A 256 -8.43 2.83 -11.07
N ARG A 257 -8.85 3.84 -11.83
CA ARG A 257 -8.84 3.82 -13.31
C ARG A 257 -8.56 5.23 -13.85
N PRO A 258 -8.00 5.36 -15.06
CA PRO A 258 -7.73 6.68 -15.65
C PRO A 258 -8.95 7.59 -15.77
N GLN A 259 -10.14 7.03 -16.07
CA GLN A 259 -11.37 7.77 -16.18
C GLN A 259 -11.94 8.26 -14.84
N ASP A 260 -11.45 7.76 -13.72
CA ASP A 260 -11.80 8.22 -12.37
C ASP A 260 -11.00 9.45 -11.92
N MET A 261 -10.04 9.93 -12.74
CA MET A 261 -9.27 11.13 -12.45
C MET A 261 -10.17 12.37 -12.35
N PRO A 262 -9.83 13.33 -11.48
CA PRO A 262 -10.52 14.61 -11.43
C PRO A 262 -10.58 15.31 -12.79
N SER A 263 -11.50 16.28 -12.92
CA SER A 263 -11.61 17.08 -14.13
C SER A 263 -10.30 17.80 -14.47
N LEU A 264 -10.07 18.12 -15.77
CA LEU A 264 -8.88 18.86 -16.18
C LEU A 264 -8.73 20.18 -15.41
N GLU A 265 -9.84 20.89 -15.15
CA GLU A 265 -9.82 22.14 -14.38
C GLU A 265 -9.40 21.93 -12.93
N ASP A 266 -9.82 20.84 -12.29
CA ASP A 266 -9.40 20.53 -10.92
C ASP A 266 -7.95 20.04 -10.89
N LEU A 267 -7.50 19.31 -11.91
CA LEU A 267 -6.09 18.95 -12.07
C LEU A 267 -5.21 20.20 -12.26
N LYS A 268 -5.63 21.16 -13.09
CA LYS A 268 -4.94 22.46 -13.24
C LYS A 268 -4.82 23.20 -11.91
N LYS A 269 -5.91 23.30 -11.13
CA LYS A 269 -5.88 23.91 -9.80
C LYS A 269 -4.86 23.22 -8.87
N LYS A 270 -4.84 21.89 -8.88
CA LYS A 270 -3.91 21.11 -8.03
C LYS A 270 -2.44 21.29 -8.45
N VAL A 271 -2.13 21.24 -9.76
CA VAL A 271 -0.78 21.46 -10.27
C VAL A 271 -0.32 22.91 -10.07
N THR A 272 -1.21 23.89 -10.25
CA THR A 272 -0.91 25.31 -9.95
C THR A 272 -0.61 25.51 -8.46
N ALA A 273 -1.45 24.98 -7.57
CA ALA A 273 -1.22 25.06 -6.12
C ALA A 273 0.09 24.37 -5.71
N PHE A 274 0.45 23.26 -6.35
CA PHE A 274 1.72 22.60 -6.16
C PHE A 274 2.91 23.50 -6.54
N ALA A 275 2.89 24.11 -7.73
CA ALA A 275 3.93 25.04 -8.18
C ALA A 275 4.06 26.25 -7.25
N GLU A 276 2.93 26.87 -6.85
CA GLU A 276 2.91 28.00 -5.92
C GLU A 276 3.48 27.64 -4.54
N ASN A 277 3.16 26.45 -4.03
CA ASN A 277 3.71 25.97 -2.75
C ASN A 277 5.21 25.80 -2.81
N LEU A 278 5.74 25.29 -3.93
CA LEU A 278 7.18 25.13 -4.14
C LEU A 278 7.89 26.49 -4.19
N MET A 279 7.26 27.51 -4.83
CA MET A 279 7.77 28.88 -4.85
C MET A 279 7.74 29.54 -3.47
N LYS A 280 6.65 29.36 -2.72
CA LYS A 280 6.57 29.85 -1.33
C LYS A 280 7.66 29.24 -0.47
N LEU A 281 7.90 27.95 -0.61
CA LEU A 281 8.94 27.23 0.15
C LEU A 281 10.35 27.71 -0.22
N ARG A 282 10.61 27.97 -1.53
CA ARG A 282 11.88 28.55 -2.00
C ARG A 282 12.22 29.85 -1.30
N ASN A 283 11.23 30.71 -1.11
CA ASN A 283 11.39 32.06 -0.55
C ASN A 283 11.18 32.13 0.96
N ALA A 284 10.78 31.03 1.61
CA ALA A 284 10.51 31.00 3.04
C ALA A 284 11.79 31.25 3.87
N PRO A 285 11.70 31.93 5.03
CA PRO A 285 12.80 32.03 5.97
C PRO A 285 13.18 30.63 6.51
N VAL A 286 14.43 30.48 6.92
CA VAL A 286 14.91 29.23 7.54
C VAL A 286 14.46 29.15 9.00
N VAL A 287 14.34 27.92 9.52
CA VAL A 287 14.24 27.70 10.96
C VAL A 287 15.60 28.08 11.58
N GLU A 288 15.61 29.08 12.47
CA GLU A 288 16.86 29.65 13.02
C GLU A 288 17.27 28.98 14.32
N GLU A 289 16.27 28.61 15.16
CA GLU A 289 16.49 28.14 16.52
C GLU A 289 15.91 26.74 16.74
N PHE A 290 16.45 26.03 17.71
CA PHE A 290 15.88 24.83 18.26
C PHE A 290 14.53 25.15 18.89
N TYR A 291 13.53 24.32 18.63
CA TYR A 291 12.21 24.39 19.23
C TYR A 291 11.90 23.06 19.93
N SER A 292 11.35 23.15 21.12
CA SER A 292 10.69 22.02 21.80
C SER A 292 9.38 22.54 22.40
N GLY A 293 8.28 21.88 22.08
CA GLY A 293 6.95 22.28 22.53
C GLY A 293 5.82 21.65 21.72
N PRO A 294 4.59 22.17 21.85
CA PRO A 294 3.42 21.62 21.15
C PRO A 294 3.48 21.91 19.66
N VAL A 295 3.21 20.88 18.84
CA VAL A 295 3.12 20.99 17.39
C VAL A 295 1.80 20.41 16.89
N LEU A 296 1.13 21.15 16.01
CA LEU A 296 -0.08 20.72 15.33
C LEU A 296 0.27 20.10 13.98
N PHE A 297 0.01 18.81 13.83
CA PHE A 297 0.16 18.10 12.58
C PHE A 297 -1.17 18.10 11.83
N GLU A 298 -1.17 18.64 10.61
CA GLU A 298 -2.36 18.73 9.75
C GLU A 298 -2.15 17.96 8.44
N ASP A 299 -3.24 17.63 7.75
CA ASP A 299 -3.26 17.03 6.41
C ASP A 299 -2.31 15.82 6.26
N GLY A 300 -1.39 15.88 5.29
CA GLY A 300 -0.42 14.82 5.03
C GLY A 300 0.51 14.51 6.21
N ALA A 301 0.81 15.49 7.05
CA ALA A 301 1.62 15.27 8.25
C ALA A 301 0.85 14.47 9.31
N SER A 302 -0.45 14.73 9.49
CA SER A 302 -1.31 13.91 10.36
C SER A 302 -1.36 12.46 9.88
N SER A 303 -1.60 12.24 8.60
CA SER A 303 -1.59 10.91 7.98
C SER A 303 -0.27 10.18 8.19
N SER A 304 0.86 10.86 7.97
CA SER A 304 2.21 10.29 8.09
C SER A 304 2.51 9.75 9.49
N ILE A 305 1.98 10.38 10.54
CA ILE A 305 2.11 9.87 11.92
C ILE A 305 1.55 8.46 12.04
N PHE A 306 0.35 8.22 11.52
CA PHE A 306 -0.30 6.92 11.60
C PHE A 306 0.31 5.89 10.66
N VAL A 307 0.63 6.28 9.42
CA VAL A 307 1.31 5.40 8.46
C VAL A 307 2.63 4.91 9.02
N ASN A 308 3.46 5.80 9.55
CA ASN A 308 4.79 5.45 10.03
C ASN A 308 4.78 4.58 11.29
N ASN A 309 3.76 4.70 12.13
CA ASN A 309 3.69 3.96 13.38
C ASN A 309 2.84 2.69 13.33
N LEU A 310 1.82 2.66 12.45
CA LEU A 310 0.85 1.58 12.43
C LEU A 310 0.89 0.74 11.14
N LEU A 311 1.30 1.33 9.99
CA LEU A 311 1.21 0.68 8.69
C LEU A 311 2.58 0.38 8.03
N ASN A 312 3.67 0.82 8.63
CA ASN A 312 5.01 0.43 8.21
C ASN A 312 5.45 -0.88 8.89
N GLN A 313 6.60 -1.38 8.49
CA GLN A 313 7.18 -2.61 9.02
C GLN A 313 7.26 -2.56 10.57
N GLY A 314 6.74 -3.60 11.22
CA GLY A 314 6.61 -3.67 12.68
C GLY A 314 5.40 -2.93 13.26
N GLY A 315 4.44 -2.52 12.42
CA GLY A 315 3.16 -1.95 12.83
C GLY A 315 2.09 -2.99 13.14
N LEU A 316 0.89 -2.83 12.55
CA LEU A 316 -0.29 -3.69 12.80
C LEU A 316 -0.25 -5.02 12.01
N PHE A 317 0.91 -5.47 11.57
CA PHE A 317 1.11 -6.73 10.85
C PHE A 317 1.73 -7.78 11.75
N ALA A 318 1.13 -8.97 11.79
CA ALA A 318 1.71 -10.12 12.46
C ALA A 318 3.04 -10.48 11.79
N TYR A 319 3.99 -10.94 12.57
CA TYR A 319 5.32 -11.25 12.11
C TYR A 319 5.81 -12.59 12.66
N ARG A 320 6.12 -13.51 11.77
CA ARG A 320 6.85 -14.73 12.10
C ARG A 320 8.34 -14.48 11.95
N LYS A 321 9.09 -14.71 13.01
CA LYS A 321 10.56 -14.58 13.00
C LYS A 321 11.16 -15.63 12.08
N PRO A 322 12.02 -15.26 11.10
CA PRO A 322 12.73 -16.21 10.27
C PRO A 322 13.65 -17.10 11.09
N ILE A 323 13.81 -18.34 10.65
CA ILE A 323 14.68 -19.31 11.33
C ILE A 323 16.13 -18.88 11.21
N GLY A 324 16.86 -18.92 12.32
CA GLY A 324 18.28 -18.54 12.38
C GLY A 324 18.57 -17.04 12.28
N GLN A 325 17.55 -16.18 12.33
CA GLN A 325 17.72 -14.72 12.27
C GLN A 325 17.25 -14.04 13.56
N ALA A 326 17.74 -12.83 13.77
CA ALA A 326 17.21 -11.96 14.82
C ALA A 326 15.75 -11.58 14.51
N GLY A 327 14.90 -11.48 15.53
CA GLY A 327 13.53 -11.04 15.39
C GLY A 327 13.44 -9.59 14.91
N GLY A 328 12.47 -9.30 14.04
CA GLY A 328 12.12 -7.95 13.65
C GLY A 328 11.33 -7.22 14.74
N ARG A 329 11.17 -5.91 14.59
CA ARG A 329 10.26 -5.12 15.44
C ARG A 329 8.82 -5.53 15.17
N THR A 330 8.03 -5.78 16.22
CA THR A 330 6.61 -6.11 16.12
C THR A 330 5.83 -5.53 17.31
N LEU A 331 4.55 -5.24 17.09
CA LEU A 331 3.61 -4.86 18.14
C LEU A 331 2.93 -6.07 18.80
N GLU A 332 3.20 -7.27 18.36
CA GLU A 332 2.51 -8.48 18.80
C GLU A 332 2.56 -8.69 20.33
N GLY A 333 3.68 -8.43 20.96
CA GLY A 333 3.84 -8.46 22.42
C GLY A 333 3.03 -7.39 23.16
N ARG A 334 2.37 -6.49 22.43
CA ARG A 334 1.52 -5.41 23.00
C ARG A 334 0.03 -5.68 22.82
N ILE A 335 -0.38 -6.82 22.29
CA ILE A 335 -1.80 -7.22 22.24
C ILE A 335 -2.36 -7.22 23.66
N GLY A 336 -3.52 -6.57 23.86
CA GLY A 336 -4.15 -6.31 25.15
C GLY A 336 -3.63 -5.05 25.89
N ARG A 337 -2.65 -4.33 25.32
CA ARG A 337 -2.07 -3.13 25.94
C ARG A 337 -2.37 -1.86 25.12
N LYS A 338 -2.38 -0.72 25.79
CA LYS A 338 -2.52 0.60 25.15
C LYS A 338 -1.30 0.90 24.28
N ILE A 339 -1.54 1.21 22.99
CA ILE A 339 -0.51 1.58 22.02
C ILE A 339 -0.67 3.00 21.47
N ILE A 340 -1.89 3.55 21.45
CA ILE A 340 -2.21 4.92 21.01
C ILE A 340 -3.18 5.57 21.99
N ASP A 341 -3.60 6.82 21.73
CA ASP A 341 -4.54 7.55 22.58
C ASP A 341 -5.90 6.81 22.69
N ASN A 342 -6.53 6.87 23.87
CA ASN A 342 -7.79 6.17 24.15
C ASN A 342 -9.01 6.76 23.42
N ARG A 343 -8.90 7.94 22.82
CA ARG A 343 -9.92 8.52 21.94
C ARG A 343 -9.88 7.90 20.54
N LEU A 344 -8.86 7.08 20.21
CA LEU A 344 -8.65 6.51 18.89
C LEU A 344 -9.04 5.03 18.86
N THR A 345 -9.83 4.68 17.84
CA THR A 345 -10.12 3.29 17.45
C THR A 345 -9.66 3.07 16.01
N VAL A 346 -8.93 1.99 15.75
CA VAL A 346 -8.42 1.66 14.41
C VAL A 346 -9.12 0.41 13.88
N LYS A 347 -9.76 0.56 12.73
CA LYS A 347 -10.45 -0.53 12.04
C LYS A 347 -9.86 -0.76 10.66
N ASN A 348 -9.87 -2.00 10.21
CA ASN A 348 -9.60 -2.38 8.82
C ASN A 348 -10.92 -2.74 8.13
N TYR A 349 -11.20 -2.10 7.00
CA TYR A 349 -12.34 -2.41 6.14
C TYR A 349 -11.86 -3.02 4.83
N THR A 350 -12.47 -4.11 4.41
CA THR A 350 -12.16 -4.78 3.15
C THR A 350 -13.27 -4.60 2.10
N SER A 351 -14.45 -4.13 2.51
CA SER A 351 -15.60 -3.93 1.63
C SER A 351 -15.99 -2.46 1.42
N LEU A 352 -15.28 -1.52 2.06
CA LEU A 352 -15.58 -0.10 1.93
C LEU A 352 -14.94 0.45 0.64
N ASP A 353 -15.77 0.85 -0.33
CA ASP A 353 -15.35 1.34 -1.64
C ASP A 353 -15.41 2.88 -1.78
N LYS A 354 -16.04 3.58 -0.81
CA LYS A 354 -16.18 5.03 -0.80
C LYS A 354 -16.35 5.58 0.62
N TYR A 355 -15.79 6.75 0.89
CA TYR A 355 -15.98 7.49 2.14
C TYR A 355 -16.06 9.00 1.87
N ASP A 356 -17.10 9.65 2.40
CA ASP A 356 -17.39 11.08 2.21
C ASP A 356 -17.19 11.56 0.76
N GLY A 357 -17.78 10.80 -0.18
CA GLY A 357 -17.69 11.09 -1.61
C GLY A 357 -16.39 10.66 -2.28
N THR A 358 -15.32 10.32 -1.54
CA THR A 358 -14.02 9.92 -2.08
C THR A 358 -13.98 8.40 -2.33
N PRO A 359 -13.68 7.94 -3.56
CA PRO A 359 -13.44 6.51 -3.82
C PRO A 359 -12.21 5.99 -3.08
N LEU A 360 -12.33 4.77 -2.54
CA LEU A 360 -11.28 4.08 -1.81
C LEU A 360 -10.67 2.95 -2.65
N LEU A 361 -9.39 2.70 -2.47
CA LEU A 361 -8.64 1.68 -3.23
C LEU A 361 -8.31 0.43 -2.41
N GLY A 362 -8.70 0.42 -1.13
CA GLY A 362 -8.41 -0.67 -0.21
C GLY A 362 -9.36 -1.87 -0.29
N ALA A 363 -10.49 -1.76 -1.00
CA ALA A 363 -11.51 -2.82 -1.04
C ALA A 363 -11.04 -4.06 -1.81
N TYR A 364 -11.35 -5.25 -1.27
CA TYR A 364 -11.14 -6.54 -1.92
C TYR A 364 -12.05 -7.61 -1.31
N GLU A 365 -12.40 -8.63 -2.09
CA GLU A 365 -13.36 -9.66 -1.69
C GLU A 365 -12.69 -10.99 -1.27
N ILE A 366 -11.46 -11.22 -1.70
CA ILE A 366 -10.64 -12.39 -1.39
C ILE A 366 -9.18 -11.96 -1.36
N ASP A 367 -8.42 -12.51 -0.43
CA ASP A 367 -6.99 -12.21 -0.33
C ASP A 367 -6.16 -13.03 -1.33
N ALA A 368 -4.87 -12.75 -1.43
CA ALA A 368 -3.98 -13.41 -2.37
C ALA A 368 -3.69 -14.89 -2.04
N GLU A 369 -4.09 -15.37 -0.86
CA GLU A 369 -3.95 -16.77 -0.44
C GLU A 369 -5.27 -17.56 -0.49
N GLY A 370 -6.35 -16.92 -0.96
CA GLY A 370 -7.67 -17.56 -1.10
C GLY A 370 -8.53 -17.49 0.15
N VAL A 371 -8.21 -16.60 1.08
CA VAL A 371 -8.99 -16.40 2.31
C VAL A 371 -9.98 -15.25 2.13
N ILE A 372 -11.25 -15.47 2.48
CA ILE A 372 -12.27 -14.41 2.53
C ILE A 372 -12.05 -13.59 3.80
N PRO A 373 -11.73 -12.29 3.69
CA PRO A 373 -11.51 -11.44 4.85
C PRO A 373 -12.84 -11.05 5.53
N GLU A 374 -12.77 -10.70 6.82
CA GLU A 374 -13.86 -9.99 7.47
C GLU A 374 -14.06 -8.61 6.82
N LYS A 375 -15.34 -8.22 6.63
CA LYS A 375 -15.67 -6.91 6.04
C LYS A 375 -15.22 -5.73 6.89
N GLU A 376 -15.20 -5.91 8.20
CA GLU A 376 -14.75 -4.95 9.20
C GLU A 376 -14.02 -5.70 10.32
N MET A 377 -12.82 -5.26 10.66
CA MET A 377 -12.00 -5.81 11.74
C MET A 377 -11.50 -4.69 12.63
N THR A 378 -11.76 -4.77 13.94
CA THR A 378 -11.20 -3.81 14.90
C THR A 378 -9.81 -4.23 15.33
N LEU A 379 -8.79 -3.49 14.90
CA LEU A 379 -7.38 -3.74 15.24
C LEU A 379 -6.99 -3.12 16.58
N VAL A 380 -7.41 -1.87 16.79
CA VAL A 380 -7.20 -1.13 18.06
C VAL A 380 -8.54 -0.59 18.53
N ASP A 381 -8.92 -0.90 19.75
CA ASP A 381 -10.16 -0.43 20.37
C ASP A 381 -9.83 0.52 21.52
N LYS A 382 -10.22 1.80 21.39
CA LYS A 382 -9.95 2.85 22.37
C LYS A 382 -8.50 2.83 22.86
N GLY A 383 -7.58 2.82 21.91
CA GLY A 383 -6.13 2.82 22.13
C GLY A 383 -5.51 1.48 22.48
N ILE A 384 -6.29 0.42 22.72
CA ILE A 384 -5.81 -0.92 23.12
C ILE A 384 -5.71 -1.80 21.89
N LEU A 385 -4.52 -2.34 21.60
CA LEU A 385 -4.31 -3.30 20.51
C LEU A 385 -5.08 -4.60 20.79
N ARG A 386 -5.99 -4.97 19.88
CA ARG A 386 -6.82 -6.17 20.01
C ARG A 386 -6.29 -7.33 19.17
N GLN A 387 -5.95 -7.05 17.92
CA GLN A 387 -5.49 -8.03 16.95
C GLN A 387 -4.64 -7.37 15.87
N MET A 388 -4.00 -8.18 15.04
CA MET A 388 -3.12 -7.75 13.97
C MET A 388 -3.54 -8.39 12.65
N LEU A 389 -3.17 -7.76 11.54
CA LEU A 389 -3.38 -8.29 10.20
C LEU A 389 -2.40 -9.44 9.93
N ASN A 390 -2.87 -10.53 9.33
CA ASN A 390 -2.06 -11.71 9.04
C ASN A 390 -2.48 -12.39 7.74
N GLY A 391 -1.52 -13.04 7.08
CA GLY A 391 -1.74 -14.06 6.08
C GLY A 391 -1.90 -15.43 6.70
N ARG A 392 -1.57 -16.49 5.94
CA ARG A 392 -1.66 -17.89 6.39
C ARG A 392 -0.47 -18.37 7.22
N VAL A 393 0.56 -17.56 7.38
CA VAL A 393 1.69 -17.86 8.25
C VAL A 393 1.36 -17.40 9.67
N PRO A 394 1.18 -18.31 10.64
CA PRO A 394 0.82 -17.93 12.00
C PRO A 394 2.01 -17.34 12.74
N SER A 395 1.71 -16.44 13.68
CA SER A 395 2.66 -15.91 14.66
C SER A 395 2.23 -16.26 16.08
N LEU A 396 3.04 -15.96 17.09
CA LEU A 396 2.79 -16.39 18.48
C LEU A 396 1.42 -15.97 19.04
N LYS A 397 0.90 -14.80 18.63
CA LYS A 397 -0.37 -14.24 19.12
C LYS A 397 -1.46 -14.15 18.05
N THR A 398 -1.10 -14.29 16.78
CA THR A 398 -2.02 -14.24 15.64
C THR A 398 -1.89 -15.57 14.87
N GLN A 399 -2.65 -16.57 15.32
CA GLN A 399 -2.51 -17.96 14.84
C GLN A 399 -3.38 -18.26 13.61
N HIS A 400 -4.33 -17.39 13.27
CA HIS A 400 -5.23 -17.57 12.13
C HIS A 400 -4.99 -16.52 11.07
N SER A 401 -5.27 -16.85 9.82
CA SER A 401 -5.29 -15.85 8.75
C SER A 401 -6.45 -14.89 8.98
N THR A 402 -6.18 -13.60 8.79
CA THR A 402 -7.20 -12.55 8.76
C THR A 402 -7.64 -12.20 7.34
N GLY A 403 -7.20 -12.99 6.34
CA GLY A 403 -7.46 -12.71 4.93
C GLY A 403 -6.80 -11.40 4.48
N SER A 404 -5.57 -11.16 4.93
CA SER A 404 -4.88 -9.88 4.68
C SER A 404 -3.67 -10.00 3.75
N SER A 405 -3.51 -11.10 3.05
CA SER A 405 -2.49 -11.25 2.01
C SER A 405 -2.93 -10.51 0.75
N ARG A 406 -2.14 -9.56 0.27
CA ARG A 406 -2.47 -8.73 -0.89
C ARG A 406 -1.44 -8.90 -1.99
N PHE A 407 -1.87 -8.96 -3.25
CA PHE A 407 -0.95 -9.02 -4.38
C PHE A 407 -0.10 -7.76 -4.47
N VAL A 408 1.18 -7.96 -4.79
CA VAL A 408 2.15 -6.89 -5.01
C VAL A 408 1.95 -6.28 -6.39
N MET A 409 2.01 -4.95 -6.46
CA MET A 409 1.71 -4.12 -7.63
C MET A 409 2.93 -3.88 -8.53
N THR A 410 3.72 -4.90 -8.83
CA THR A 410 4.83 -4.75 -9.78
C THR A 410 4.52 -5.48 -11.08
N GLY A 411 4.76 -4.84 -12.22
CA GLY A 411 4.55 -5.44 -13.53
C GLY A 411 5.52 -6.58 -13.88
N SER A 412 6.49 -6.86 -13.02
CA SER A 412 7.47 -7.94 -13.20
C SER A 412 7.30 -9.09 -12.19
N ASP A 413 6.39 -8.95 -11.22
CA ASP A 413 6.25 -9.89 -10.11
C ASP A 413 4.78 -10.17 -9.78
N ILE A 414 4.45 -11.45 -9.58
CA ILE A 414 3.21 -11.90 -8.95
C ILE A 414 3.58 -12.59 -7.65
N VAL A 415 3.64 -11.81 -6.61
CA VAL A 415 3.86 -12.26 -5.24
C VAL A 415 2.85 -11.56 -4.34
N TYR A 416 2.84 -11.84 -3.05
CA TYR A 416 1.94 -11.18 -2.12
C TYR A 416 2.63 -10.86 -0.79
N THR A 417 2.03 -9.96 -0.05
CA THR A 417 2.47 -9.56 1.29
C THR A 417 1.27 -9.26 2.16
N THR A 418 1.43 -9.33 3.48
CA THR A 418 0.39 -8.88 4.40
C THR A 418 0.24 -7.36 4.32
N ALA A 419 -0.97 -6.89 4.01
CA ALA A 419 -1.30 -5.48 3.90
C ALA A 419 -2.79 -5.23 4.20
N PRO A 420 -3.17 -4.01 4.63
CA PRO A 420 -4.54 -3.68 4.95
C PRO A 420 -5.39 -3.47 3.69
N GLY A 421 -6.70 -3.45 3.91
CA GLY A 421 -7.67 -2.84 3.02
C GLY A 421 -7.72 -1.32 3.21
N THR A 422 -8.83 -0.82 3.75
CA THR A 422 -8.96 0.57 4.18
C THR A 422 -8.80 0.65 5.70
N ILE A 423 -7.80 1.36 6.16
CA ILE A 423 -7.64 1.66 7.58
C ILE A 423 -8.44 2.91 7.92
N HIS A 424 -9.29 2.82 8.93
CA HIS A 424 -10.04 3.94 9.47
C HIS A 424 -9.61 4.21 10.92
N ILE A 425 -9.05 5.38 11.16
CA ILE A 425 -8.67 5.87 12.47
C ILE A 425 -9.78 6.77 12.98
N GLN A 426 -10.73 6.18 13.68
CA GLN A 426 -11.90 6.84 14.23
C GLN A 426 -11.57 7.61 15.48
N VAL A 427 -12.14 8.79 15.63
CA VAL A 427 -11.96 9.67 16.80
C VAL A 427 -13.24 9.72 17.64
N ASP A 428 -13.17 9.32 18.89
CA ASP A 428 -14.22 9.56 19.88
C ASP A 428 -13.95 10.89 20.59
N LYS A 429 -14.91 11.82 20.53
CA LYS A 429 -14.85 13.13 21.19
C LYS A 429 -13.68 14.03 20.74
N GLY A 430 -13.48 14.15 19.43
CA GLY A 430 -12.50 15.07 18.83
C GLY A 430 -12.94 16.54 18.88
N THR A 431 -11.98 17.44 18.80
CA THR A 431 -12.18 18.89 18.71
C THR A 431 -12.49 19.27 17.24
N LYS A 432 -13.36 20.29 17.05
CA LYS A 432 -13.63 20.81 15.70
C LYS A 432 -12.36 21.37 15.06
N GLN A 433 -12.18 21.13 13.76
CA GLN A 433 -10.96 21.51 13.01
C GLN A 433 -10.64 23.03 13.14
N ASP A 434 -11.64 23.88 13.08
CA ASP A 434 -11.49 25.35 13.23
C ASP A 434 -10.99 25.79 14.62
N LYS A 435 -11.03 24.93 15.61
CA LYS A 435 -10.54 25.17 16.97
C LYS A 435 -9.16 24.59 17.25
N MET A 436 -8.63 23.73 16.37
CA MET A 436 -7.35 23.06 16.61
C MET A 436 -6.17 24.03 16.71
N LYS A 437 -6.12 25.06 15.87
CA LYS A 437 -5.10 26.13 15.96
C LYS A 437 -5.20 26.92 17.28
N LYS A 438 -6.41 27.14 17.78
CA LYS A 438 -6.58 27.78 19.10
C LYS A 438 -6.08 26.90 20.23
N ALA A 439 -6.27 25.58 20.12
CA ALA A 439 -5.72 24.60 21.08
C ALA A 439 -4.18 24.63 21.07
N LEU A 440 -3.55 24.67 19.89
CA LEU A 440 -2.09 24.84 19.74
C LEU A 440 -1.59 26.11 20.45
N ILE A 441 -2.21 27.27 20.14
CA ILE A 441 -1.82 28.57 20.73
C ILE A 441 -1.99 28.53 22.26
N LYS A 442 -3.07 27.93 22.76
CA LYS A 442 -3.27 27.78 24.21
C LYS A 442 -2.16 26.91 24.82
N ALA A 443 -1.88 25.74 24.27
CA ALA A 443 -0.82 24.85 24.78
C ALA A 443 0.54 25.56 24.82
N ALA A 444 0.90 26.29 23.75
CA ALA A 444 2.13 27.07 23.71
C ALA A 444 2.18 28.18 24.76
N LYS A 445 1.06 28.89 25.03
CA LYS A 445 0.96 29.87 26.11
C LYS A 445 1.15 29.26 27.47
N ASP A 446 0.53 28.11 27.69
CA ASP A 446 0.62 27.39 28.99
C ASP A 446 2.08 26.95 29.29
N GLU A 447 2.90 26.74 28.22
CA GLU A 447 4.34 26.47 28.34
C GLU A 447 5.22 27.73 28.28
N GLY A 448 4.64 28.93 28.19
CA GLY A 448 5.37 30.22 28.17
C GLY A 448 6.11 30.48 26.84
N LEU A 449 5.68 29.87 25.75
CA LEU A 449 6.28 30.03 24.42
C LEU A 449 5.69 31.22 23.68
N ASP A 450 6.51 31.97 22.94
CA ASP A 450 6.08 33.09 22.08
C ASP A 450 5.54 32.61 20.73
N TYR A 451 5.89 31.41 20.30
CA TYR A 451 5.44 30.80 19.03
C TYR A 451 5.30 29.28 19.15
N ALA A 452 4.59 28.69 18.18
CA ALA A 452 4.44 27.26 18.01
C ALA A 452 4.53 26.89 16.51
N TYR A 453 4.43 25.61 16.19
CA TYR A 453 4.48 25.17 14.80
C TYR A 453 3.24 24.38 14.37
N ILE A 454 2.84 24.60 13.11
CA ILE A 454 1.94 23.73 12.35
C ILE A 454 2.76 23.03 11.26
N VAL A 455 2.64 21.71 11.18
CA VAL A 455 3.29 20.87 10.15
C VAL A 455 2.21 20.27 9.26
N ARG A 456 2.18 20.62 7.96
CA ARG A 456 1.19 20.12 7.00
C ARG A 456 1.71 19.01 6.10
N SER A 457 3.05 18.89 5.96
CA SER A 457 3.70 17.83 5.23
C SER A 457 5.09 17.58 5.78
N ILE A 458 5.51 16.32 5.83
CA ILE A 458 6.88 15.91 6.19
C ILE A 458 7.50 15.27 4.95
N ALA A 459 8.40 15.99 4.28
CA ALA A 459 9.04 15.59 3.03
C ALA A 459 10.51 16.07 2.96
N GLY A 460 11.27 15.91 4.05
CA GLY A 460 12.65 16.40 4.13
C GLY A 460 12.75 17.90 3.85
N PRO A 461 13.60 18.37 2.92
CA PRO A 461 13.70 19.80 2.58
C PRO A 461 12.42 20.45 2.08
N ALA A 462 11.49 19.64 1.54
CA ALA A 462 10.18 20.09 1.05
C ALA A 462 9.08 20.05 2.12
N SER A 463 9.40 19.81 3.38
CA SER A 463 8.43 19.83 4.48
C SER A 463 7.72 21.19 4.57
N ARG A 464 6.41 21.17 4.73
CA ARG A 464 5.59 22.37 4.88
C ARG A 464 5.36 22.64 6.36
N ILE A 465 6.18 23.52 6.92
CA ILE A 465 6.20 23.91 8.32
C ILE A 465 5.83 25.39 8.41
N TYR A 466 4.98 25.73 9.37
CA TYR A 466 4.51 27.11 9.61
C TYR A 466 4.75 27.49 11.07
N LYS A 467 5.52 28.57 11.28
CA LYS A 467 5.67 29.22 12.57
C LYS A 467 4.40 30.03 12.85
N VAL A 468 3.79 29.83 13.99
CA VAL A 468 2.56 30.49 14.44
C VAL A 468 2.90 31.39 15.59
N ASP A 469 2.68 32.70 15.46
CA ASP A 469 2.81 33.66 16.56
C ASP A 469 1.68 33.44 17.58
N VAL A 470 2.05 33.35 18.85
CA VAL A 470 1.11 33.06 19.93
C VAL A 470 0.23 34.26 20.28
N LYS A 471 0.65 35.50 19.96
CA LYS A 471 -0.07 36.74 20.30
C LYS A 471 -1.25 37.00 19.35
N ASP A 472 -1.01 36.89 18.04
CA ASP A 472 -2.00 37.21 17.01
C ASP A 472 -2.45 36.01 16.18
N GLY A 473 -1.74 34.87 16.28
CA GLY A 473 -2.03 33.65 15.52
C GLY A 473 -1.63 33.73 14.04
N SER A 474 -0.80 34.68 13.63
CA SER A 474 -0.28 34.75 12.27
C SER A 474 0.60 33.55 11.94
N GLU A 475 0.56 33.11 10.67
CA GLU A 475 1.34 31.96 10.18
C GLU A 475 2.41 32.43 9.20
N THR A 476 3.66 32.04 9.44
CA THR A 476 4.77 32.25 8.52
C THR A 476 5.34 30.91 8.09
N GLN A 477 5.31 30.60 6.79
CA GLN A 477 5.95 29.38 6.29
C GLN A 477 7.46 29.46 6.51
N VAL A 478 8.07 28.38 7.01
CA VAL A 478 9.52 28.28 7.23
C VAL A 478 10.05 27.02 6.52
N ARG A 479 11.36 27.01 6.23
CA ARG A 479 12.05 25.90 5.58
C ARG A 479 13.19 25.35 6.44
N PHE A 480 13.62 24.14 6.10
CA PHE A 480 14.76 23.45 6.75
C PHE A 480 14.57 23.24 8.25
N GLY A 481 13.32 22.98 8.66
CA GLY A 481 13.04 22.41 9.96
C GLY A 481 13.05 20.89 9.89
N ASP A 482 13.85 20.25 10.71
CA ASP A 482 13.87 18.79 10.88
C ASP A 482 12.98 18.43 12.08
N VAL A 483 11.81 17.87 11.78
CA VAL A 483 10.82 17.48 12.78
C VAL A 483 11.20 16.12 13.35
N SER A 484 11.39 16.04 14.67
CA SER A 484 11.71 14.79 15.34
C SER A 484 10.65 13.71 15.08
N ALA A 485 11.08 12.45 14.98
CA ALA A 485 10.19 11.34 14.72
C ALA A 485 9.12 11.18 15.79
N ILE A 486 7.85 11.22 15.37
CA ILE A 486 6.71 10.94 16.24
C ILE A 486 6.56 9.41 16.35
N ASN A 487 6.85 8.90 17.55
CA ASN A 487 6.75 7.47 17.84
C ASN A 487 5.46 7.13 18.63
N LEU A 488 5.23 5.82 18.84
CA LEU A 488 4.05 5.33 19.58
C LEU A 488 3.95 5.90 21.01
N ALA A 489 5.05 6.28 21.66
CA ALA A 489 4.99 6.86 23.00
C ALA A 489 4.31 8.24 22.98
N LYS A 490 4.60 9.06 21.96
CA LYS A 490 3.98 10.37 21.77
C LYS A 490 2.50 10.26 21.37
N ILE A 491 2.14 9.30 20.48
CA ILE A 491 0.73 9.12 20.11
C ILE A 491 -0.15 8.42 21.18
N LYS A 492 0.42 7.94 22.27
CA LYS A 492 -0.35 7.48 23.44
C LYS A 492 -1.00 8.59 24.25
N ARG A 493 -0.47 9.80 24.15
CA ARG A 493 -0.92 10.98 24.89
C ARG A 493 -0.83 12.19 23.97
N VAL A 494 -1.83 12.36 23.12
CA VAL A 494 -1.92 13.56 22.30
C VAL A 494 -2.71 14.62 23.05
N LEU A 495 -2.36 15.88 22.93
CA LEU A 495 -3.05 16.99 23.58
C LEU A 495 -4.47 17.11 23.04
N ASP A 496 -4.61 17.11 21.70
CA ASP A 496 -5.92 17.19 21.06
C ASP A 496 -5.94 16.51 19.68
N ILE A 497 -7.14 16.15 19.22
CA ILE A 497 -7.36 15.46 17.94
C ILE A 497 -8.58 16.07 17.27
N SER A 498 -8.50 16.32 15.95
CA SER A 498 -9.63 16.79 15.16
C SER A 498 -10.73 15.75 15.05
N SER A 499 -12.00 16.20 15.17
CA SER A 499 -13.18 15.39 14.81
C SER A 499 -13.44 15.33 13.30
N LYS A 500 -12.78 16.21 12.51
CA LYS A 500 -12.83 16.13 11.05
C LYS A 500 -11.87 15.04 10.59
N GLU A 501 -12.31 14.24 9.63
CA GLU A 501 -11.51 13.19 8.99
C GLU A 501 -11.12 13.60 7.57
N ASN A 502 -9.95 13.16 7.14
CA ASN A 502 -9.46 13.25 5.78
C ASN A 502 -9.26 11.83 5.22
N VAL A 503 -9.23 11.72 3.91
CA VAL A 503 -9.02 10.47 3.17
C VAL A 503 -7.78 10.57 2.30
N SER A 504 -6.98 9.51 2.27
CA SER A 504 -5.87 9.38 1.33
C SER A 504 -5.78 7.95 0.79
N ASN A 505 -5.54 7.83 -0.50
CA ASN A 505 -5.23 6.58 -1.15
C ASN A 505 -3.71 6.43 -1.28
N TYR A 506 -3.21 5.23 -1.06
CA TYR A 506 -1.78 4.93 -1.06
C TYR A 506 -1.46 3.71 -1.89
N ILE A 507 -0.25 3.69 -2.42
CA ILE A 507 0.48 2.45 -2.70
C ILE A 507 1.39 2.22 -1.50
N LEU A 508 0.94 1.40 -0.55
CA LEU A 508 1.66 1.12 0.69
C LEU A 508 2.94 0.35 0.39
N ASN A 509 4.07 0.80 0.96
CA ASN A 509 5.39 0.20 0.72
C ASN A 509 5.75 0.05 -0.76
N ARG A 510 5.20 0.92 -1.63
CA ARG A 510 5.32 0.89 -3.10
C ARG A 510 4.80 -0.39 -3.75
N GLN A 511 3.92 -1.14 -3.10
CA GLN A 511 3.52 -2.47 -3.55
C GLN A 511 2.01 -2.72 -3.53
N VAL A 512 1.26 -2.24 -2.54
CA VAL A 512 -0.16 -2.61 -2.36
C VAL A 512 -1.05 -1.38 -2.28
N LEU A 513 -2.16 -1.41 -3.04
CA LEU A 513 -3.21 -0.39 -2.95
C LEU A 513 -3.93 -0.49 -1.61
N SER A 514 -4.00 0.63 -0.92
CA SER A 514 -4.68 0.76 0.37
C SER A 514 -5.26 2.16 0.51
N SER A 515 -6.17 2.35 1.45
CA SER A 515 -6.72 3.66 1.79
C SER A 515 -6.61 3.92 3.28
N LEU A 516 -6.51 5.18 3.65
CA LEU A 516 -6.50 5.63 5.04
C LEU A 516 -7.53 6.73 5.23
N ILE A 517 -8.41 6.55 6.22
CA ILE A 517 -9.29 7.56 6.77
C ILE A 517 -8.69 7.95 8.12
N TYR A 518 -8.40 9.22 8.34
CA TYR A 518 -7.62 9.67 9.48
C TYR A 518 -8.07 11.05 9.97
N PRO A 519 -7.85 11.39 11.26
CA PRO A 519 -8.16 12.72 11.77
C PRO A 519 -7.36 13.80 11.04
N ALA A 520 -8.05 14.84 10.57
CA ALA A 520 -7.46 15.91 9.76
C ALA A 520 -6.30 16.62 10.46
N SER A 521 -6.28 16.61 11.80
CA SER A 521 -5.14 17.12 12.58
C SER A 521 -5.00 16.44 13.94
N VAL A 522 -3.75 16.42 14.44
CA VAL A 522 -3.34 15.89 15.74
C VAL A 522 -2.38 16.90 16.40
N LEU A 523 -2.67 17.30 17.64
CA LEU A 523 -1.82 18.17 18.45
C LEU A 523 -0.99 17.31 19.41
N ILE A 524 0.33 17.42 19.33
CA ILE A 524 1.29 16.61 20.10
C ILE A 524 2.18 17.53 20.92
N GLU A 525 2.40 17.19 22.18
CA GLU A 525 3.34 17.86 23.09
C GLU A 525 4.79 17.41 22.86
N ASP A 526 5.75 18.19 23.34
CA ASP A 526 7.19 17.87 23.38
C ASP A 526 7.77 17.45 22.01
N VAL A 527 7.38 18.13 20.95
CA VAL A 527 7.95 17.88 19.61
C VAL A 527 9.15 18.80 19.41
N GLU A 528 10.27 18.19 19.02
CA GLU A 528 11.47 18.94 18.69
C GLU A 528 11.50 19.26 17.20
N ILE A 529 11.84 20.50 16.86
CA ILE A 529 12.15 20.94 15.50
C ILE A 529 13.54 21.54 15.51
N ASN A 530 14.46 20.86 14.83
CA ASN A 530 15.85 21.27 14.71
C ASN A 530 16.05 22.03 13.40
N LYS A 531 17.03 22.95 13.40
CA LYS A 531 17.53 23.52 12.16
C LYS A 531 18.19 22.40 11.34
N SER A 532 17.73 22.21 10.14
CA SER A 532 18.38 21.33 9.17
C SER A 532 19.43 22.10 8.36
N GLU A 533 20.57 21.50 8.11
CA GLU A 533 21.61 22.04 7.23
C GLU A 533 21.72 21.20 5.96
N PRO A 534 20.80 21.36 5.00
CA PRO A 534 20.82 20.57 3.78
C PRO A 534 22.05 20.93 2.94
N LYS A 535 22.51 19.95 2.16
CA LYS A 535 23.66 20.12 1.27
C LYS A 535 23.39 21.22 0.24
N LYS A 536 24.30 22.19 0.16
CA LYS A 536 24.28 23.23 -0.88
C LYS A 536 24.79 22.66 -2.20
N GLU A 537 24.07 22.97 -3.28
CA GLU A 537 24.49 22.65 -4.64
C GLU A 537 25.02 23.92 -5.31
N LYS A 538 25.94 23.75 -6.24
CA LYS A 538 26.37 24.86 -7.09
C LYS A 538 25.25 25.19 -8.07
N GLU A 539 24.93 26.46 -8.22
CA GLU A 539 23.97 26.91 -9.26
C GLU A 539 24.44 26.47 -10.65
N PRO A 540 23.48 26.27 -11.59
CA PRO A 540 23.83 26.08 -13.00
C PRO A 540 24.67 27.23 -13.51
N VAL A 541 25.73 26.94 -14.27
CA VAL A 541 26.66 27.96 -14.83
C VAL A 541 25.92 28.99 -15.71
N LEU A 542 24.89 28.53 -16.42
CA LEU A 542 24.02 29.39 -17.22
C LEU A 542 22.64 29.47 -16.59
N LYS A 543 22.02 30.65 -16.70
CA LYS A 543 20.64 30.82 -16.28
C LYS A 543 19.69 29.96 -17.11
N PHE A 544 18.61 29.51 -16.49
CA PHE A 544 17.56 28.78 -17.19
C PHE A 544 17.00 29.61 -18.37
N PRO A 545 16.84 29.04 -19.58
CA PRO A 545 16.50 29.81 -20.78
C PRO A 545 15.18 30.60 -20.67
N LEU A 546 14.24 30.17 -19.85
CA LEU A 546 12.98 30.89 -19.61
C LEU A 546 13.10 32.05 -18.61
N GLN A 547 14.27 32.26 -17.96
CA GLN A 547 14.54 33.38 -17.05
C GLN A 547 15.02 34.68 -17.77
N ARG A 548 14.80 34.79 -19.08
CA ARG A 548 15.18 35.98 -19.88
C ARG A 548 14.34 37.20 -19.54
#